data_cf2f4e2efba2595213c4870c16b3c3d6
#
_entry.id   cf2f4e2efba2595213c4870c16b3c3d6
#
_cell.length_a   1.000
_cell.length_b   1.000
_cell.length_c   1.000
_cell.angle_alpha   90.00
_cell.angle_beta   90.00
_cell.angle_gamma   90.00
#
_symmetry.space_group_name_H-M   'P 1'
#
loop_
_entity.id
_entity.type
_entity.pdbx_description
1 polymer ?
#
loop_
_entity_poly.entity_id
_entity_poly.type
_entity_poly.pdbx_seq_one_letter_code
_entity_poly.pdbx_strand_id
1 'polypeptide(L)'
;MPLIEELEIARTIDCHALALGLRRLRDHPNLYLSINMSARSIGYHKWTDILSKALQRTPSIGKRLILEITEDSAMRLPEIVIPFMRDLSQRGVGFALDDFGSGATSFRYLKDFQFDFLKIDGQFIKDVEHNADHQVLVHALLSIARHFGMYTIAEAVETSATSAWLKKSGVICQQGYFFGRPTLRLDWPGAEIA
;
A
#
# COMPACT_ATOMS: atom_id res chain seq x y z
N MET A 1 -14.57 4.33 -1.43
CA MET A 1 -15.10 3.41 -0.38
C MET A 1 -15.34 4.09 0.98
N PRO A 2 -15.58 5.39 1.10
CA PRO A 2 -15.63 6.08 2.40
C PRO A 2 -16.70 5.55 3.37
N LEU A 3 -17.86 5.13 2.87
CA LEU A 3 -18.98 4.64 3.69
C LEU A 3 -18.72 3.28 4.39
N ILE A 4 -17.87 2.44 3.82
CA ILE A 4 -17.57 1.12 4.41
C ILE A 4 -16.57 1.25 5.55
N GLU A 5 -15.61 2.18 5.46
CA GLU A 5 -14.62 2.41 6.52
C GLU A 5 -15.25 2.89 7.84
N GLU A 6 -16.42 3.51 7.77
CA GLU A 6 -17.15 3.97 8.96
C GLU A 6 -17.94 2.87 9.67
N LEU A 7 -18.13 1.71 9.03
CA LEU A 7 -18.95 0.62 9.56
C LEU A 7 -18.11 -0.43 10.30
N GLU A 8 -18.68 -1.04 11.34
CA GLU A 8 -18.10 -2.21 12.04
C GLU A 8 -17.73 -3.38 11.11
N ILE A 9 -18.40 -3.48 9.96
CA ILE A 9 -18.15 -4.49 8.94
C ILE A 9 -16.75 -4.34 8.31
N ALA A 10 -16.20 -3.11 8.24
CA ALA A 10 -14.86 -2.87 7.71
C ALA A 10 -13.79 -3.65 8.48
N ARG A 11 -13.87 -3.65 9.82
CA ARG A 11 -12.95 -4.42 10.67
C ARG A 11 -13.01 -5.93 10.42
N THR A 12 -14.22 -6.42 10.09
CA THR A 12 -14.41 -7.84 9.74
C THR A 12 -13.77 -8.15 8.38
N ILE A 13 -13.95 -7.26 7.40
CA ILE A 13 -13.32 -7.37 6.08
C ILE A 13 -11.79 -7.34 6.24
N ASP A 14 -11.24 -6.40 6.99
CA ASP A 14 -9.80 -6.29 7.26
C ASP A 14 -9.25 -7.56 7.92
N CYS A 15 -9.98 -8.16 8.87
CA CYS A 15 -9.59 -9.43 9.48
C CYS A 15 -9.54 -10.58 8.46
N HIS A 16 -10.51 -10.64 7.55
CA HIS A 16 -10.54 -11.67 6.51
C HIS A 16 -9.45 -11.48 5.47
N ALA A 17 -9.23 -10.24 5.02
CA ALA A 17 -8.18 -9.89 4.07
C ALA A 17 -6.80 -10.23 4.65
N LEU A 18 -6.55 -9.83 5.91
CA LEU A 18 -5.31 -10.13 6.61
C LEU A 18 -5.09 -11.65 6.75
N ALA A 19 -6.10 -12.39 7.21
CA ALA A 19 -5.99 -13.84 7.41
C ALA A 19 -5.71 -14.58 6.09
N LEU A 20 -6.36 -14.14 4.99
CA LEU A 20 -6.13 -14.70 3.66
C LEU A 20 -4.72 -14.39 3.16
N GLY A 21 -4.29 -13.13 3.26
CA GLY A 21 -2.96 -12.70 2.83
C GLY A 21 -1.83 -13.38 3.60
N LEU A 22 -1.95 -13.49 4.93
CA LEU A 22 -0.97 -14.19 5.76
C LEU A 22 -0.86 -15.68 5.42
N ARG A 23 -1.98 -16.32 5.06
CA ARG A 23 -1.97 -17.69 4.54
C ARG A 23 -1.19 -17.78 3.24
N ARG A 24 -1.43 -16.87 2.30
CA ARG A 24 -0.70 -16.82 1.02
C ARG A 24 0.79 -16.60 1.22
N LEU A 25 1.19 -15.67 2.09
CA LEU A 25 2.60 -15.42 2.43
C LEU A 25 3.29 -16.62 3.06
N ARG A 26 2.56 -17.41 3.85
CA ARG A 26 3.08 -18.65 4.42
C ARG A 26 3.28 -19.73 3.36
N ASP A 27 2.29 -19.89 2.48
CA ASP A 27 2.27 -20.97 1.49
C ASP A 27 3.20 -20.66 0.29
N HIS A 28 3.57 -19.37 0.08
CA HIS A 28 4.45 -18.90 -1.00
C HIS A 28 5.61 -18.07 -0.44
N PRO A 29 6.80 -18.67 -0.18
CA PRO A 29 7.92 -17.99 0.48
C PRO A 29 8.52 -16.82 -0.28
N ASN A 30 8.37 -16.79 -1.60
CA ASN A 30 8.90 -15.73 -2.47
C ASN A 30 7.89 -14.61 -2.76
N LEU A 31 6.64 -14.73 -2.26
CA LEU A 31 5.60 -13.73 -2.46
C LEU A 31 5.81 -12.55 -1.53
N TYR A 32 5.74 -11.33 -2.06
CA TYR A 32 5.49 -10.09 -1.33
C TYR A 32 4.04 -9.71 -1.52
N LEU A 33 3.38 -9.28 -0.48
CA LEU A 33 1.95 -9.02 -0.53
C LEU A 33 1.61 -7.73 0.20
N SER A 34 0.87 -6.88 -0.49
CA SER A 34 0.26 -5.68 0.05
C SER A 34 -1.18 -5.97 0.49
N ILE A 35 -1.57 -5.49 1.64
CA ILE A 35 -2.92 -5.69 2.19
C ILE A 35 -3.45 -4.35 2.68
N ASN A 36 -4.59 -3.95 2.14
CA ASN A 36 -5.32 -2.77 2.61
C ASN A 36 -5.82 -2.96 4.03
N MET A 37 -5.72 -1.92 4.84
CA MET A 37 -6.30 -1.87 6.18
C MET A 37 -6.82 -0.48 6.53
N SER A 38 -7.90 -0.43 7.29
CA SER A 38 -8.35 0.82 7.91
C SER A 38 -7.55 1.11 9.19
N ALA A 39 -7.20 2.38 9.44
CA ALA A 39 -6.62 2.79 10.72
C ALA A 39 -7.51 2.42 11.93
N ARG A 40 -8.81 2.27 11.73
CA ARG A 40 -9.76 1.81 12.77
C ARG A 40 -9.57 0.35 13.18
N SER A 41 -8.87 -0.45 12.38
CA SER A 41 -8.51 -1.83 12.72
C SER A 41 -7.30 -1.90 13.67
N ILE A 42 -6.57 -0.78 13.83
CA ILE A 42 -5.52 -0.64 14.83
C ILE A 42 -6.16 -0.70 16.22
N GLY A 43 -5.65 -1.60 17.07
CA GLY A 43 -6.24 -1.84 18.38
C GLY A 43 -7.48 -2.74 18.40
N TYR A 44 -8.00 -3.16 17.23
CA TYR A 44 -9.04 -4.18 17.18
C TYR A 44 -8.43 -5.55 17.52
N HIS A 45 -8.77 -6.08 18.66
CA HIS A 45 -8.12 -7.24 19.27
C HIS A 45 -8.02 -8.45 18.32
N LYS A 46 -9.10 -8.76 17.60
CA LYS A 46 -9.14 -9.88 16.66
C LYS A 46 -8.13 -9.71 15.52
N TRP A 47 -8.01 -8.49 14.95
CA TRP A 47 -7.08 -8.19 13.88
C TRP A 47 -5.63 -8.29 14.37
N THR A 48 -5.35 -7.68 15.51
CA THR A 48 -4.02 -7.69 16.15
C THR A 48 -3.57 -9.10 16.51
N ASP A 49 -4.48 -9.94 17.02
CA ASP A 49 -4.22 -11.33 17.34
C ASP A 49 -3.86 -12.17 16.11
N ILE A 50 -4.59 -11.97 15.00
CA ILE A 50 -4.31 -12.68 13.74
C ILE A 50 -2.88 -12.37 13.28
N LEU A 51 -2.50 -11.09 13.23
CA LEU A 51 -1.18 -10.65 12.80
C LEU A 51 -0.08 -11.16 13.76
N SER A 52 -0.25 -10.93 15.05
CA SER A 52 0.73 -11.29 16.07
C SER A 52 1.03 -12.78 16.08
N LYS A 53 0.00 -13.63 16.03
CA LYS A 53 0.15 -15.09 15.95
C LYS A 53 0.89 -15.52 14.68
N ALA A 54 0.62 -14.89 13.55
CA ALA A 54 1.30 -15.21 12.29
C ALA A 54 2.79 -14.83 12.35
N LEU A 55 3.10 -13.62 12.81
CA LEU A 55 4.49 -13.16 12.93
C LEU A 55 5.29 -13.91 14.00
N GLN A 56 4.65 -14.38 15.07
CA GLN A 56 5.30 -15.26 16.07
C GLN A 56 5.65 -16.64 15.50
N ARG A 57 4.71 -17.23 14.72
CA ARG A 57 4.92 -18.55 14.11
C ARG A 57 5.92 -18.53 12.96
N THR A 58 5.92 -17.47 12.18
CA THR A 58 6.73 -17.33 10.97
C THR A 58 7.22 -15.88 10.83
N PRO A 59 8.28 -15.48 11.56
CA PRO A 59 8.78 -14.10 11.56
C PRO A 59 9.18 -13.58 10.17
N SER A 60 9.60 -14.45 9.27
CA SER A 60 9.97 -14.07 7.90
C SER A 60 8.82 -13.49 7.07
N ILE A 61 7.55 -13.70 7.48
CA ILE A 61 6.38 -13.09 6.84
C ILE A 61 6.45 -11.57 6.95
N GLY A 62 6.90 -11.03 8.09
CA GLY A 62 6.98 -9.59 8.29
C GLY A 62 7.70 -8.87 7.14
N LYS A 63 8.86 -9.39 6.72
CA LYS A 63 9.66 -8.80 5.63
C LYS A 63 9.01 -8.84 4.25
N ARG A 64 7.88 -9.50 4.10
CA ARG A 64 7.16 -9.69 2.84
C ARG A 64 5.71 -9.18 2.89
N LEU A 65 5.29 -8.71 4.05
CA LEU A 65 3.98 -8.08 4.27
C LEU A 65 4.12 -6.57 4.20
N ILE A 66 3.28 -5.95 3.37
CA ILE A 66 3.11 -4.51 3.29
C ILE A 66 1.67 -4.20 3.71
N LEU A 67 1.48 -3.27 4.63
CA LEU A 67 0.15 -2.79 5.02
C LEU A 67 -0.12 -1.45 4.35
N GLU A 68 -1.21 -1.36 3.61
CA GLU A 68 -1.63 -0.14 2.92
C GLU A 68 -2.65 0.61 3.77
N ILE A 69 -2.39 1.89 4.03
CA ILE A 69 -3.27 2.78 4.79
C ILE A 69 -3.51 4.01 3.93
N THR A 70 -4.78 4.38 3.73
CA THR A 70 -5.11 5.58 2.96
C THR A 70 -4.63 6.84 3.67
N GLU A 71 -4.28 7.87 2.90
CA GLU A 71 -3.85 9.17 3.42
C GLU A 71 -4.85 9.71 4.45
N ASP A 72 -6.14 9.75 4.10
CA ASP A 72 -7.20 10.25 4.99
C ASP A 72 -7.27 9.45 6.30
N SER A 73 -7.18 8.12 6.22
CA SER A 73 -7.22 7.23 7.38
C SER A 73 -6.02 7.45 8.32
N ALA A 74 -4.82 7.59 7.76
CA ALA A 74 -3.59 7.82 8.54
C ALA A 74 -3.59 9.21 9.21
N MET A 75 -4.00 10.25 8.47
CA MET A 75 -3.94 11.64 8.94
C MET A 75 -5.03 11.99 9.96
N ARG A 76 -6.12 11.21 10.04
CA ARG A 76 -7.16 11.38 11.06
C ARG A 76 -6.77 10.88 12.44
N LEU A 77 -5.89 9.88 12.53
CA LEU A 77 -5.54 9.19 13.78
C LEU A 77 -4.01 9.01 13.93
N PRO A 78 -3.19 10.06 13.72
CA PRO A 78 -1.74 9.93 13.72
C PRO A 78 -1.18 9.40 15.05
N GLU A 79 -1.81 9.76 16.17
CA GLU A 79 -1.42 9.34 17.51
C GLU A 79 -1.57 7.81 17.73
N ILE A 80 -2.38 7.15 16.91
CA ILE A 80 -2.57 5.69 16.95
C ILE A 80 -1.71 5.03 15.87
N VAL A 81 -1.70 5.60 14.65
CA VAL A 81 -1.01 5.02 13.49
C VAL A 81 0.51 5.01 13.66
N ILE A 82 1.10 6.12 14.14
CA ILE A 82 2.56 6.24 14.26
C ILE A 82 3.17 5.20 15.21
N PRO A 83 2.67 5.01 16.46
CA PRO A 83 3.17 3.96 17.33
C PRO A 83 2.97 2.56 16.77
N PHE A 84 1.84 2.30 16.13
CA PHE A 84 1.53 1.03 15.49
C PHE A 84 2.53 0.71 14.37
N MET A 85 2.80 1.67 13.48
CA MET A 85 3.79 1.50 12.41
C MET A 85 5.17 1.20 12.98
N ARG A 86 5.60 1.94 14.01
CA ARG A 86 6.90 1.76 14.67
C ARG A 86 7.07 0.36 15.25
N ASP A 87 6.05 -0.18 15.92
CA ASP A 87 6.10 -1.55 16.48
C ASP A 87 6.24 -2.59 15.38
N LEU A 88 5.42 -2.49 14.34
CA LEU A 88 5.42 -3.49 13.26
C LEU A 88 6.64 -3.38 12.32
N SER A 89 7.18 -2.18 12.10
CA SER A 89 8.43 -2.00 11.34
C SER A 89 9.61 -2.68 12.00
N GLN A 90 9.68 -2.71 13.34
CA GLN A 90 10.71 -3.48 14.08
C GLN A 90 10.58 -4.99 13.83
N ARG A 91 9.40 -5.45 13.42
CA ARG A 91 9.12 -6.85 13.05
C ARG A 91 9.25 -7.10 11.55
N GLY A 92 9.71 -6.09 10.80
CA GLY A 92 9.98 -6.14 9.37
C GLY A 92 8.78 -5.84 8.46
N VAL A 93 7.60 -5.52 9.01
CA VAL A 93 6.41 -5.18 8.21
C VAL A 93 6.60 -3.82 7.55
N GLY A 94 6.40 -3.75 6.23
CA GLY A 94 6.43 -2.51 5.47
C GLY A 94 5.08 -1.80 5.46
N PHE A 95 5.09 -0.50 5.16
CA PHE A 95 3.90 0.34 5.08
C PHE A 95 3.82 1.12 3.79
N ALA A 96 2.64 1.16 3.18
CA ALA A 96 2.35 1.96 2.01
C ALA A 96 1.29 3.02 2.34
N LEU A 97 1.57 4.26 1.93
CA LEU A 97 0.61 5.36 1.96
C LEU A 97 -0.21 5.32 0.68
N ASP A 98 -1.49 5.02 0.82
CA ASP A 98 -2.41 4.84 -0.31
C ASP A 98 -3.19 6.11 -0.65
N ASP A 99 -3.64 6.23 -1.90
CA ASP A 99 -4.41 7.36 -2.43
C ASP A 99 -3.77 8.74 -2.21
N PHE A 100 -2.42 8.81 -2.21
CA PHE A 100 -1.71 10.05 -1.87
C PHE A 100 -1.92 11.14 -2.90
N GLY A 101 -2.37 12.31 -2.39
CA GLY A 101 -2.68 13.49 -3.19
C GLY A 101 -4.14 13.58 -3.62
N SER A 102 -4.98 12.58 -3.33
CA SER A 102 -6.42 12.62 -3.67
C SER A 102 -7.24 13.54 -2.77
N GLY A 103 -6.70 13.91 -1.59
CA GLY A 103 -7.36 14.67 -0.56
C GLY A 103 -6.65 15.96 -0.13
N ALA A 104 -7.00 16.46 1.03
CA ALA A 104 -6.34 17.61 1.66
C ALA A 104 -5.02 17.17 2.32
N THR A 105 -4.00 16.94 1.51
CA THR A 105 -2.69 16.46 1.94
C THR A 105 -2.06 17.34 3.01
N SER A 106 -1.78 16.78 4.18
CA SER A 106 -1.03 17.46 5.22
C SER A 106 0.42 16.98 5.28
N PHE A 107 1.27 17.53 4.41
CA PHE A 107 2.70 17.23 4.38
C PHE A 107 3.40 17.37 5.74
N ARG A 108 2.78 18.13 6.68
CA ARG A 108 3.32 18.33 8.02
C ARG A 108 3.51 17.04 8.80
N TYR A 109 2.63 16.08 8.60
CA TYR A 109 2.67 14.79 9.31
C TYR A 109 3.52 13.72 8.62
N LEU A 110 3.82 13.86 7.33
CA LEU A 110 4.63 12.86 6.60
C LEU A 110 5.97 12.55 7.26
N LYS A 111 6.61 13.54 7.86
CA LYS A 111 7.88 13.38 8.57
C LYS A 111 7.82 12.46 9.80
N ASP A 112 6.62 12.32 10.39
CA ASP A 112 6.42 11.57 11.63
C ASP A 112 6.02 10.12 11.37
N PHE A 113 5.55 9.81 10.14
CA PHE A 113 5.22 8.48 9.69
C PHE A 113 6.44 7.76 9.09
N GLN A 114 6.44 6.44 9.17
CA GLN A 114 7.48 5.58 8.60
C GLN A 114 6.89 4.75 7.44
N PHE A 115 6.51 5.45 6.35
CA PHE A 115 6.08 4.77 5.14
C PHE A 115 7.28 4.37 4.29
N ASP A 116 7.26 3.13 3.79
CA ASP A 116 8.25 2.60 2.85
C ASP A 116 7.84 2.87 1.40
N PHE A 117 6.52 2.97 1.16
CA PHE A 117 5.95 3.16 -0.17
C PHE A 117 4.96 4.31 -0.19
N LEU A 118 4.96 5.03 -1.32
CA LEU A 118 3.98 6.05 -1.65
C LEU A 118 3.27 5.63 -2.93
N LYS A 119 1.95 5.42 -2.86
CA LYS A 119 1.11 5.08 -3.99
C LYS A 119 0.52 6.37 -4.57
N ILE A 120 0.81 6.61 -5.85
CA ILE A 120 0.34 7.78 -6.58
C ILE A 120 -1.02 7.43 -7.16
N ASP A 121 -2.07 8.15 -6.71
CA ASP A 121 -3.45 7.93 -7.13
C ASP A 121 -3.61 7.97 -8.65
N GLY A 122 -4.46 7.08 -9.16
CA GLY A 122 -4.73 6.91 -10.59
C GLY A 122 -5.24 8.17 -11.29
N GLN A 123 -5.85 9.13 -10.56
CA GLN A 123 -6.28 10.40 -11.14
C GLN A 123 -5.12 11.20 -11.74
N PHE A 124 -3.91 11.09 -11.17
CA PHE A 124 -2.70 11.75 -11.68
C PHE A 124 -1.97 10.92 -12.74
N ILE A 125 -2.27 9.63 -12.81
CA ILE A 125 -1.64 8.71 -13.76
C ILE A 125 -2.38 8.67 -15.09
N LYS A 126 -3.70 8.90 -15.06
CA LYS A 126 -4.51 8.91 -16.28
C LYS A 126 -4.01 9.98 -17.25
N ASP A 127 -3.75 9.55 -18.49
CA ASP A 127 -3.27 10.41 -19.59
C ASP A 127 -2.01 11.23 -19.26
N VAL A 128 -1.21 10.81 -18.30
CA VAL A 128 -0.03 11.54 -17.82
C VAL A 128 0.99 11.82 -18.94
N GLU A 129 1.10 10.95 -19.93
CA GLU A 129 1.99 11.13 -21.10
C GLU A 129 1.61 12.34 -21.96
N HIS A 130 0.36 12.83 -21.87
CA HIS A 130 -0.17 13.96 -22.66
C HIS A 130 -0.61 15.16 -21.79
N ASN A 131 -0.68 15.00 -20.47
CA ASN A 131 -1.18 16.02 -19.56
C ASN A 131 -0.04 16.67 -18.77
N ALA A 132 0.31 17.90 -19.14
CA ALA A 132 1.41 18.64 -18.51
C ALA A 132 1.19 18.88 -17.00
N ASP A 133 -0.04 19.11 -16.56
CA ASP A 133 -0.34 19.32 -15.14
C ASP A 133 -0.14 18.03 -14.33
N HIS A 134 -0.59 16.88 -14.86
CA HIS A 134 -0.33 15.58 -14.24
C HIS A 134 1.17 15.28 -14.19
N GLN A 135 1.93 15.61 -15.23
CA GLN A 135 3.39 15.43 -15.25
C GLN A 135 4.07 16.22 -14.12
N VAL A 136 3.69 17.49 -13.93
CA VAL A 136 4.22 18.33 -12.85
C VAL A 136 3.88 17.74 -11.49
N LEU A 137 2.64 17.31 -11.28
CA LEU A 137 2.19 16.71 -10.03
C LEU A 137 2.93 15.39 -9.73
N VAL A 138 3.04 14.51 -10.71
CA VAL A 138 3.79 13.25 -10.53
C VAL A 138 5.26 13.53 -10.18
N HIS A 139 5.92 14.48 -10.85
CA HIS A 139 7.30 14.84 -10.52
C HIS A 139 7.43 15.43 -9.10
N ALA A 140 6.47 16.22 -8.65
CA ALA A 140 6.42 16.71 -7.27
C ALA A 140 6.30 15.58 -6.26
N LEU A 141 5.40 14.61 -6.50
CA LEU A 141 5.19 13.43 -5.66
C LEU A 141 6.45 12.54 -5.62
N LEU A 142 7.11 12.35 -6.76
CA LEU A 142 8.38 11.62 -6.83
C LEU A 142 9.49 12.32 -6.00
N SER A 143 9.53 13.65 -6.01
CA SER A 143 10.49 14.43 -5.21
C SER A 143 10.23 14.27 -3.71
N ILE A 144 8.96 14.30 -3.30
CA ILE A 144 8.53 14.08 -1.92
C ILE A 144 8.90 12.67 -1.47
N ALA A 145 8.53 11.65 -2.24
CA ALA A 145 8.84 10.26 -1.94
C ALA A 145 10.34 10.06 -1.75
N ARG A 146 11.15 10.61 -2.66
CA ARG A 146 12.61 10.55 -2.58
C ARG A 146 13.17 11.23 -1.34
N HIS A 147 12.62 12.39 -0.96
CA HIS A 147 13.04 13.12 0.23
C HIS A 147 12.81 12.32 1.52
N PHE A 148 11.70 11.61 1.61
CA PHE A 148 11.35 10.76 2.76
C PHE A 148 11.85 9.32 2.65
N GLY A 149 12.60 8.96 1.60
CA GLY A 149 13.16 7.62 1.42
C GLY A 149 12.12 6.56 1.03
N MET A 150 10.97 6.98 0.48
CA MET A 150 9.89 6.08 0.07
C MET A 150 10.07 5.62 -1.39
N TYR A 151 9.72 4.37 -1.66
CA TYR A 151 9.53 3.86 -3.01
C TYR A 151 8.16 4.30 -3.56
N THR A 152 8.10 4.59 -4.86
CA THR A 152 6.84 5.03 -5.50
C THR A 152 6.16 3.90 -6.25
N ILE A 153 4.85 3.84 -6.15
CA ILE A 153 3.97 2.93 -6.90
C ILE A 153 2.96 3.77 -7.66
N ALA A 154 2.96 3.73 -8.99
CA ALA A 154 1.91 4.37 -9.78
C ALA A 154 0.73 3.41 -9.93
N GLU A 155 -0.48 3.89 -9.66
CA GLU A 155 -1.70 3.12 -9.77
C GLU A 155 -2.43 3.35 -11.08
N ALA A 156 -3.42 2.49 -11.37
CA ALA A 156 -4.29 2.58 -12.53
C ALA A 156 -3.55 2.74 -13.87
N VAL A 157 -2.39 2.10 -14.02
CA VAL A 157 -1.66 2.07 -15.29
C VAL A 157 -2.41 1.17 -16.26
N GLU A 158 -2.94 1.75 -17.36
CA GLU A 158 -3.79 1.03 -18.31
C GLU A 158 -3.13 0.86 -19.68
N THR A 159 -2.12 1.67 -20.02
CA THR A 159 -1.49 1.65 -21.34
C THR A 159 0.03 1.47 -21.28
N SER A 160 0.60 0.98 -22.37
CA SER A 160 2.06 0.89 -22.51
C SER A 160 2.73 2.26 -22.60
N ALA A 161 2.04 3.27 -23.15
CA ALA A 161 2.54 4.64 -23.26
C ALA A 161 2.67 5.27 -21.87
N THR A 162 1.63 5.18 -21.04
CA THR A 162 1.64 5.60 -19.62
C THR A 162 2.77 4.88 -18.87
N SER A 163 2.87 3.56 -19.00
CA SER A 163 3.92 2.77 -18.36
C SER A 163 5.32 3.22 -18.74
N ALA A 164 5.58 3.46 -20.05
CA ALA A 164 6.86 3.92 -20.54
C ALA A 164 7.22 5.31 -20.00
N TRP A 165 6.27 6.25 -19.97
CA TRP A 165 6.45 7.58 -19.45
C TRP A 165 6.81 7.53 -17.95
N LEU A 166 6.05 6.78 -17.15
CA LEU A 166 6.29 6.60 -15.70
C LEU A 166 7.67 6.03 -15.42
N LYS A 167 8.07 5.00 -16.15
CA LYS A 167 9.41 4.40 -16.05
C LYS A 167 10.50 5.42 -16.34
N LYS A 168 10.36 6.21 -17.41
CA LYS A 168 11.30 7.28 -17.78
C LYS A 168 11.38 8.38 -16.71
N SER A 169 10.26 8.68 -16.04
CA SER A 169 10.17 9.68 -14.96
C SER A 169 10.76 9.19 -13.63
N GLY A 170 11.07 7.89 -13.50
CA GLY A 170 11.70 7.32 -12.31
C GLY A 170 10.72 6.72 -11.30
N VAL A 171 9.50 6.40 -11.71
CA VAL A 171 8.58 5.61 -10.89
C VAL A 171 9.13 4.19 -10.74
N ILE A 172 9.21 3.68 -9.52
CA ILE A 172 9.87 2.41 -9.20
C ILE A 172 8.97 1.22 -9.48
N CYS A 173 7.71 1.29 -9.01
CA CYS A 173 6.72 0.24 -9.20
C CYS A 173 5.49 0.77 -9.92
N GLN A 174 4.80 -0.10 -10.63
CA GLN A 174 3.58 0.25 -11.36
C GLN A 174 2.54 -0.84 -11.15
N GLN A 175 1.27 -0.44 -11.00
CA GLN A 175 0.12 -1.30 -10.83
C GLN A 175 -1.02 -0.83 -11.71
N GLY A 176 -1.76 -1.76 -12.32
CA GLY A 176 -2.94 -1.43 -13.13
C GLY A 176 -3.28 -2.51 -14.15
N TYR A 177 -4.35 -2.29 -14.89
CA TYR A 177 -4.89 -3.25 -15.86
C TYR A 177 -3.96 -3.55 -17.03
N PHE A 178 -2.97 -2.70 -17.28
CA PHE A 178 -1.92 -3.00 -18.25
C PHE A 178 -1.10 -4.24 -17.87
N PHE A 179 -0.89 -4.47 -16.58
CA PHE A 179 -0.14 -5.63 -16.07
C PHE A 179 -1.04 -6.81 -15.78
N GLY A 180 -2.27 -6.57 -15.33
CA GLY A 180 -3.24 -7.61 -15.04
C GLY A 180 -4.48 -7.09 -14.33
N ARG A 181 -5.60 -7.74 -14.58
CA ARG A 181 -6.85 -7.47 -13.85
C ARG A 181 -6.89 -8.28 -12.55
N PRO A 182 -7.64 -7.81 -11.53
CA PRO A 182 -7.85 -8.61 -10.33
C PRO A 182 -8.35 -10.01 -10.65
N THR A 183 -7.73 -11.03 -10.06
CA THR A 183 -8.06 -12.42 -10.27
C THR A 183 -8.01 -13.21 -8.95
N LEU A 184 -8.81 -14.26 -8.86
CA LEU A 184 -8.73 -15.22 -7.76
C LEU A 184 -7.64 -16.28 -7.98
N ARG A 185 -7.12 -16.37 -9.21
CA ARG A 185 -6.05 -17.31 -9.59
C ARG A 185 -4.73 -16.56 -9.67
N LEU A 186 -3.67 -17.16 -9.14
CA LEU A 186 -2.32 -16.62 -9.21
C LEU A 186 -1.64 -17.17 -10.47
N ASP A 187 -2.03 -16.64 -11.62
CA ASP A 187 -1.54 -17.12 -12.93
C ASP A 187 -0.42 -16.20 -13.49
N TRP A 188 0.43 -15.60 -12.64
CA TRP A 188 1.55 -14.82 -13.14
C TRP A 188 2.81 -15.67 -13.37
N PRO A 189 3.64 -15.32 -14.37
CA PRO A 189 4.94 -15.94 -14.56
C PRO A 189 5.82 -15.78 -13.30
N GLY A 190 6.24 -16.89 -12.73
CA GLY A 190 6.98 -16.93 -11.44
C GLY A 190 6.13 -17.35 -10.24
N ALA A 191 4.83 -17.50 -10.39
CA ALA A 191 3.97 -18.21 -9.43
C ALA A 191 4.06 -19.73 -9.61
N GLU A 192 5.18 -20.25 -10.10
CA GLU A 192 5.38 -21.70 -10.10
C GLU A 192 5.36 -22.19 -8.67
N ILE A 193 4.27 -22.80 -8.39
CA ILE A 193 3.97 -23.59 -7.21
C ILE A 193 4.90 -24.78 -7.27
N ALA A 194 5.94 -24.75 -6.46
CA ALA A 194 6.68 -25.97 -6.15
C ALA A 194 5.85 -26.82 -5.19
#